data_48dd19ef98d238e09667108e07fb9204
#
_entry.id   48dd19ef98d238e09667108e07fb9204
#
_cell.length_a   1.000
_cell.length_b   1.000
_cell.length_c   1.000
_cell.angle_alpha   90.00
_cell.angle_beta   90.00
_cell.angle_gamma   90.00
#
_symmetry.space_group_name_H-M   'P 1'
#
loop_
_entity.id
_entity.type
_entity.pdbx_description
1 polymer ?
#
loop_
_entity_poly.entity_id
_entity_poly.type
_entity_poly.pdbx_seq_one_letter_code
_entity_poly.pdbx_strand_id
1 'polypeptide(L)'
;MSSAGLLARRRRVAVVALAGTGLLGASFAAEPDSARFYRLTLATAATWTLGGRTPPDGERPAPVLAPIALGAATFAVFYGCGLIARRIPFLRKAITGVLRYAERGPTPRVLLITLANGAAEEIFFRGAVYAVAGRHPVLASTGVYACTTAATRNPALVLASVLMGTLFGLQRRATGGVQAPMLTHLTWSTLMVQYLPRLFR
;
A
#
# COMPACT_ATOMS: atom_id res chain seq x y z
N MET A 1 4.65 2.91 28.86
CA MET A 1 5.82 3.30 28.02
C MET A 1 6.24 4.71 28.41
N SER A 2 7.51 4.97 28.69
CA SER A 2 8.00 6.31 29.04
C SER A 2 7.86 7.28 27.86
N SER A 3 7.78 8.58 28.13
CA SER A 3 7.73 9.64 27.09
C SER A 3 8.96 9.60 26.17
N ALA A 4 10.13 9.33 26.73
CA ALA A 4 11.38 9.16 25.98
C ALA A 4 11.32 7.96 25.03
N GLY A 5 10.79 6.83 25.46
CA GLY A 5 10.62 5.65 24.61
C GLY A 5 9.64 5.86 23.46
N LEU A 6 8.55 6.60 23.67
CA LEU A 6 7.62 6.96 22.62
C LEU A 6 8.29 7.88 21.57
N LEU A 7 9.07 8.86 22.01
CA LEU A 7 9.78 9.77 21.13
C LEU A 7 10.81 9.04 20.26
N ALA A 8 11.59 8.14 20.85
CA ALA A 8 12.54 7.31 20.11
C ALA A 8 11.84 6.46 19.04
N ARG A 9 10.71 5.85 19.37
CA ARG A 9 9.90 5.06 18.43
C ARG A 9 9.34 5.92 17.28
N ARG A 10 8.83 7.13 17.57
CA ARG A 10 8.37 8.08 16.55
C ARG A 10 9.50 8.49 15.60
N ARG A 11 10.69 8.78 16.11
CA ARG A 11 11.88 9.12 15.29
C ARG A 11 12.25 7.96 14.38
N ARG A 12 12.32 6.73 14.90
CA ARG A 12 12.59 5.53 14.09
C ARG A 12 11.57 5.38 12.96
N VAL A 13 10.27 5.49 13.26
CA VAL A 13 9.20 5.38 12.26
C VAL A 13 9.33 6.47 11.20
N ALA A 14 9.64 7.70 11.58
CA ALA A 14 9.87 8.79 10.62
C ALA A 14 11.07 8.54 9.70
N VAL A 15 12.20 8.07 10.24
CA VAL A 15 13.38 7.72 9.42
C VAL A 15 13.05 6.60 8.43
N VAL A 16 12.35 5.56 8.86
CA VAL A 16 11.93 4.46 7.98
C VAL A 16 10.95 4.94 6.92
N ALA A 17 10.00 5.82 7.28
CA ALA A 17 9.06 6.42 6.32
C ALA A 17 9.82 7.20 5.23
N LEU A 18 10.78 8.02 5.61
CA LEU A 18 11.58 8.82 4.66
C LEU A 18 12.44 7.93 3.75
N ALA A 19 13.11 6.93 4.31
CA ALA A 19 13.93 5.98 3.54
C ALA A 19 13.07 5.19 2.54
N GLY A 20 11.95 4.63 2.99
CA GLY A 20 11.01 3.91 2.13
C GLY A 20 10.39 4.81 1.06
N THR A 21 10.07 6.07 1.38
CA THR A 21 9.59 7.07 0.41
C THR A 21 10.61 7.33 -0.71
N GLY A 22 11.88 7.49 -0.35
CA GLY A 22 12.95 7.68 -1.34
C GLY A 22 13.12 6.46 -2.26
N LEU A 23 13.10 5.25 -1.68
CA LEU A 23 13.19 4.00 -2.45
C LEU A 23 11.97 3.80 -3.35
N LEU A 24 10.76 4.08 -2.86
CA LEU A 24 9.52 4.02 -3.64
C LEU A 24 9.57 4.98 -4.82
N GLY A 25 9.92 6.25 -4.59
CA GLY A 25 10.04 7.25 -5.65
C GLY A 25 11.09 6.84 -6.69
N ALA A 26 12.24 6.31 -6.25
CA ALA A 26 13.29 5.83 -7.14
C ALA A 26 12.87 4.58 -7.94
N SER A 27 12.04 3.70 -7.37
CA SER A 27 11.51 2.52 -8.08
C SER A 27 10.58 2.92 -9.23
N PHE A 28 9.69 3.89 -9.00
CA PHE A 28 8.78 4.42 -10.03
C PHE A 28 9.46 5.37 -11.03
N ALA A 29 10.70 5.80 -10.78
CA ALA A 29 11.54 6.49 -11.74
C ALA A 29 12.37 5.54 -12.62
N ALA A 30 12.42 4.25 -12.27
CA ALA A 30 13.11 3.22 -13.06
C ALA A 30 12.22 2.72 -14.20
N GLU A 31 12.86 2.20 -15.26
CA GLU A 31 12.12 1.56 -16.35
C GLU A 31 11.37 0.32 -15.85
N PRO A 32 10.10 0.14 -16.29
CA PRO A 32 9.35 -1.08 -16.01
C PRO A 32 10.12 -2.34 -16.48
N ASP A 33 9.99 -3.43 -15.71
CA ASP A 33 10.69 -4.71 -15.94
C ASP A 33 12.23 -4.66 -15.84
N SER A 34 12.81 -3.52 -15.44
CA SER A 34 14.25 -3.43 -15.23
C SER A 34 14.68 -4.08 -13.92
N ALA A 35 15.93 -4.58 -13.89
CA ALA A 35 16.52 -5.08 -12.64
C ALA A 35 16.57 -3.99 -11.53
N ARG A 36 16.70 -2.71 -11.93
CA ARG A 36 16.67 -1.57 -11.02
C ARG A 36 15.30 -1.40 -10.39
N PHE A 37 14.23 -1.48 -11.17
CA PHE A 37 12.85 -1.44 -10.66
C PHE A 37 12.62 -2.53 -9.61
N TYR A 38 12.93 -3.79 -9.94
CA TYR A 38 12.73 -4.91 -9.02
C TYR A 38 13.54 -4.78 -7.73
N ARG A 39 14.84 -4.41 -7.84
CA ARG A 39 15.70 -4.23 -6.65
C ARG A 39 15.20 -3.12 -5.73
N LEU A 40 14.82 -1.97 -6.29
CA LEU A 40 14.33 -0.84 -5.50
C LEU A 40 12.97 -1.15 -4.86
N THR A 41 12.07 -1.84 -5.58
CA THR A 41 10.78 -2.26 -5.07
C THR A 41 10.93 -3.26 -3.92
N LEU A 42 11.82 -4.24 -4.04
CA LEU A 42 12.13 -5.17 -2.95
C LEU A 42 12.82 -4.50 -1.77
N ALA A 43 13.73 -3.54 -2.02
CA ALA A 43 14.35 -2.74 -0.96
C ALA A 43 13.31 -1.90 -0.21
N THR A 44 12.32 -1.34 -0.90
CA THR A 44 11.18 -0.64 -0.28
C THR A 44 10.41 -1.58 0.65
N ALA A 45 10.03 -2.76 0.16
CA ALA A 45 9.33 -3.77 0.95
C ALA A 45 10.14 -4.23 2.17
N ALA A 46 11.43 -4.49 2.01
CA ALA A 46 12.32 -4.86 3.10
C ALA A 46 12.43 -3.74 4.15
N THR A 47 12.59 -2.48 3.72
CA THR A 47 12.67 -1.32 4.60
C THR A 47 11.42 -1.19 5.46
N TRP A 48 10.24 -1.30 4.87
CA TRP A 48 8.98 -1.20 5.60
C TRP A 48 8.71 -2.41 6.50
N THR A 49 9.02 -3.62 6.03
CA THR A 49 8.89 -4.83 6.86
C THR A 49 9.79 -4.79 8.09
N LEU A 50 11.07 -4.45 7.91
CA LEU A 50 12.04 -4.37 9.02
C LEU A 50 11.72 -3.21 9.98
N GLY A 51 11.35 -2.05 9.42
CA GLY A 51 10.97 -0.88 10.20
C GLY A 51 9.61 -0.98 10.87
N GLY A 52 8.71 -1.79 10.32
CA GLY A 52 7.37 -2.02 10.81
C GLY A 52 7.24 -3.04 11.93
N ARG A 53 8.32 -3.76 12.27
CA ARG A 53 8.31 -4.75 13.36
C ARG A 53 7.97 -4.08 14.68
N THR A 54 6.75 -4.32 15.13
CA THR A 54 6.27 -3.95 16.46
C THR A 54 5.88 -5.23 17.19
N PRO A 55 6.02 -5.31 18.54
CA PRO A 55 5.44 -6.42 19.27
C PRO A 55 3.96 -6.55 18.94
N PRO A 56 3.44 -7.77 18.80
CA PRO A 56 2.01 -7.97 18.55
C PRO A 56 1.22 -7.41 19.72
N ASP A 57 0.44 -6.37 19.50
CA ASP A 57 -0.56 -5.89 20.44
C ASP A 57 -1.76 -6.84 20.31
N GLY A 58 -1.80 -7.91 21.10
CA GLY A 58 -2.98 -8.75 21.33
C GLY A 58 -3.87 -9.00 20.08
N GLU A 59 -3.29 -9.44 18.96
CA GLU A 59 -4.03 -9.69 17.73
C GLU A 59 -5.13 -10.72 18.00
N ARG A 60 -6.37 -10.31 17.84
CA ARG A 60 -7.48 -11.25 17.81
C ARG A 60 -7.49 -11.94 16.45
N PRO A 61 -7.70 -13.29 16.39
CA PRO A 61 -7.89 -13.96 15.12
C PRO A 61 -9.02 -13.26 14.36
N ALA A 62 -8.69 -12.63 13.25
CA ALA A 62 -9.69 -12.00 12.40
C ALA A 62 -10.28 -13.05 11.43
N PRO A 63 -11.58 -12.98 11.12
CA PRO A 63 -12.18 -13.86 10.11
C PRO A 63 -11.48 -13.63 8.76
N VAL A 64 -11.03 -14.69 8.13
CA VAL A 64 -10.27 -14.61 6.86
C VAL A 64 -11.18 -14.24 5.69
N LEU A 65 -12.39 -14.79 5.64
CA LEU A 65 -13.30 -14.62 4.49
C LEU A 65 -13.82 -13.19 4.33
N ALA A 66 -14.15 -12.49 5.42
CA ALA A 66 -14.69 -11.15 5.34
C ALA A 66 -13.70 -10.14 4.75
N PRO A 67 -12.40 -10.10 5.13
CA PRO A 67 -11.40 -9.26 4.46
C PRO A 67 -11.20 -9.60 2.98
N ILE A 68 -11.21 -10.87 2.61
CA ILE A 68 -11.09 -11.30 1.21
C ILE A 68 -12.31 -10.80 0.40
N ALA A 69 -13.53 -11.02 0.91
CA ALA A 69 -14.73 -10.52 0.26
C ALA A 69 -14.74 -8.98 0.12
N LEU A 70 -14.27 -8.27 1.15
CA LEU A 70 -14.13 -6.82 1.11
C LEU A 70 -13.08 -6.37 0.06
N GLY A 71 -11.97 -7.10 -0.08
CA GLY A 71 -10.96 -6.85 -1.11
C GLY A 71 -11.54 -7.01 -2.52
N ALA A 72 -12.33 -8.06 -2.74
CA ALA A 72 -13.01 -8.30 -4.02
C ALA A 72 -14.09 -7.22 -4.30
N ALA A 73 -14.88 -6.85 -3.29
CA ALA A 73 -15.87 -5.78 -3.44
C ALA A 73 -15.21 -4.43 -3.74
N THR A 74 -14.12 -4.11 -3.05
CA THR A 74 -13.34 -2.89 -3.30
C THR A 74 -12.76 -2.89 -4.73
N PHE A 75 -12.23 -4.03 -5.19
CA PHE A 75 -11.82 -4.18 -6.58
C PHE A 75 -12.96 -3.88 -7.55
N ALA A 76 -14.17 -4.42 -7.32
CA ALA A 76 -15.33 -4.19 -8.20
C ALA A 76 -15.66 -2.68 -8.29
N VAL A 77 -15.60 -1.95 -7.17
CA VAL A 77 -15.77 -0.50 -7.15
C VAL A 77 -14.69 0.21 -7.97
N PHE A 78 -13.41 -0.11 -7.75
CA PHE A 78 -12.30 0.48 -8.50
C PHE A 78 -12.38 0.16 -9.99
N TYR A 79 -12.76 -1.06 -10.35
CA TYR A 79 -12.96 -1.47 -11.73
C TYR A 79 -14.10 -0.70 -12.39
N GLY A 80 -15.24 -0.54 -11.70
CA GLY A 80 -16.35 0.31 -12.14
C GLY A 80 -15.95 1.77 -12.33
N CYS A 81 -15.20 2.35 -11.38
CA CYS A 81 -14.61 3.69 -11.54
C CYS A 81 -13.65 3.75 -12.74
N GLY A 82 -12.90 2.68 -13.00
CA GLY A 82 -12.01 2.54 -14.15
C GLY A 82 -12.75 2.63 -15.50
N LEU A 83 -13.96 2.06 -15.59
CA LEU A 83 -14.82 2.16 -16.78
C LEU A 83 -15.17 3.62 -17.13
N ILE A 84 -15.30 4.47 -16.13
CA ILE A 84 -15.53 5.90 -16.31
C ILE A 84 -14.20 6.61 -16.57
N ALA A 85 -13.20 6.34 -15.76
CA ALA A 85 -11.89 7.00 -15.80
C ALA A 85 -11.17 6.84 -17.16
N ARG A 86 -11.35 5.71 -17.86
CA ARG A 86 -10.77 5.48 -19.20
C ARG A 86 -11.27 6.48 -20.26
N ARG A 87 -12.42 7.13 -20.03
CA ARG A 87 -13.01 8.14 -20.92
C ARG A 87 -12.48 9.55 -20.62
N ILE A 88 -11.82 9.75 -19.49
CA ILE A 88 -11.31 11.05 -19.03
C ILE A 88 -9.80 11.08 -19.29
N PRO A 89 -9.28 11.89 -20.22
CA PRO A 89 -7.89 11.84 -20.68
C PRO A 89 -6.86 11.91 -19.56
N PHE A 90 -7.05 12.82 -18.59
CA PHE A 90 -6.13 12.96 -17.43
C PHE A 90 -6.09 11.70 -16.57
N LEU A 91 -7.25 11.12 -16.22
CA LEU A 91 -7.33 9.90 -15.40
C LEU A 91 -6.78 8.69 -16.16
N ARG A 92 -7.14 8.58 -17.46
CA ARG A 92 -6.58 7.53 -18.33
C ARG A 92 -5.06 7.58 -18.33
N LYS A 93 -4.46 8.77 -18.55
CA LYS A 93 -3.00 8.95 -18.54
C LYS A 93 -2.38 8.56 -17.19
N ALA A 94 -2.98 8.96 -16.08
CA ALA A 94 -2.50 8.63 -14.75
C ALA A 94 -2.54 7.12 -14.50
N ILE A 95 -3.65 6.44 -14.83
CA ILE A 95 -3.82 5.01 -14.62
C ILE A 95 -2.89 4.21 -15.54
N THR A 96 -2.84 4.50 -16.84
CA THR A 96 -1.93 3.81 -17.78
C THR A 96 -0.45 3.99 -17.41
N GLY A 97 -0.09 5.12 -16.80
CA GLY A 97 1.25 5.37 -16.24
C GLY A 97 1.64 4.38 -15.15
N VAL A 98 0.69 3.85 -14.38
CA VAL A 98 0.93 2.78 -13.39
C VAL A 98 0.88 1.40 -14.05
N LEU A 99 -0.14 1.18 -14.90
CA LEU A 99 -0.37 -0.13 -15.51
C LEU A 99 0.80 -0.61 -16.36
N ARG A 100 1.63 0.29 -16.91
CA ARG A 100 2.86 -0.09 -17.62
C ARG A 100 3.80 -0.96 -16.78
N TYR A 101 3.80 -0.81 -15.44
CA TYR A 101 4.59 -1.64 -14.53
C TYR A 101 3.98 -3.04 -14.35
N ALA A 102 2.67 -3.16 -14.51
CA ALA A 102 1.98 -4.44 -14.46
C ALA A 102 2.03 -5.20 -15.80
N GLU A 103 2.15 -4.49 -16.92
CA GLU A 103 2.06 -5.08 -18.27
C GLU A 103 3.40 -5.46 -18.89
N ARG A 104 4.48 -4.75 -18.56
CA ARG A 104 5.78 -4.98 -19.20
C ARG A 104 6.59 -6.14 -18.62
N GLY A 105 6.30 -6.56 -17.38
CA GLY A 105 7.00 -7.67 -16.73
C GLY A 105 6.23 -8.99 -16.80
N PRO A 106 6.92 -10.14 -16.55
CA PRO A 106 6.26 -11.42 -16.38
C PRO A 106 5.24 -11.37 -15.24
N THR A 107 3.97 -11.68 -15.52
CA THR A 107 2.87 -11.58 -14.56
C THR A 107 3.16 -12.19 -13.17
N PRO A 108 3.77 -13.39 -13.05
CA PRO A 108 4.07 -13.96 -11.74
C PRO A 108 5.07 -13.11 -10.93
N ARG A 109 6.08 -12.54 -11.60
CA ARG A 109 7.08 -11.69 -10.95
C ARG A 109 6.47 -10.37 -10.50
N VAL A 110 5.68 -9.73 -11.34
CA VAL A 110 4.96 -8.49 -11.02
C VAL A 110 4.02 -8.73 -9.85
N LEU A 111 3.25 -9.81 -9.86
CA LEU A 111 2.35 -10.16 -8.78
C LEU A 111 3.10 -10.38 -7.46
N LEU A 112 4.21 -11.13 -7.50
CA LEU A 112 5.02 -11.39 -6.31
C LEU A 112 5.51 -10.10 -5.65
N ILE A 113 6.10 -9.18 -6.41
CA ILE A 113 6.59 -7.91 -5.85
C ILE A 113 5.46 -7.00 -5.38
N THR A 114 4.31 -7.02 -6.08
CA THR A 114 3.13 -6.25 -5.66
C THR A 114 2.60 -6.76 -4.33
N LEU A 115 2.48 -8.08 -4.15
CA LEU A 115 2.02 -8.67 -2.90
C LEU A 115 3.04 -8.48 -1.77
N ALA A 116 4.34 -8.60 -2.06
CA ALA A 116 5.39 -8.34 -1.07
C ALA A 116 5.35 -6.89 -0.57
N ASN A 117 5.16 -5.92 -1.47
CA ASN A 117 5.01 -4.51 -1.08
C ASN A 117 3.70 -4.26 -0.34
N GLY A 118 2.57 -4.79 -0.80
CA GLY A 118 1.29 -4.66 -0.12
C GLY A 118 1.33 -5.19 1.32
N ALA A 119 1.96 -6.36 1.54
CA ALA A 119 2.16 -6.91 2.88
C ALA A 119 3.08 -6.00 3.74
N ALA A 120 4.20 -5.53 3.18
CA ALA A 120 5.13 -4.63 3.85
C ALA A 120 4.49 -3.29 4.23
N GLU A 121 3.64 -2.74 3.36
CA GLU A 121 2.86 -1.53 3.61
C GLU A 121 1.92 -1.71 4.80
N GLU A 122 1.20 -2.82 4.92
CA GLU A 122 0.32 -3.04 6.05
C GLU A 122 1.10 -3.22 7.36
N ILE A 123 2.23 -3.93 7.34
CA ILE A 123 3.13 -4.08 8.50
C ILE A 123 3.63 -2.70 8.95
N PHE A 124 3.99 -1.82 8.02
CA PHE A 124 4.53 -0.51 8.37
C PHE A 124 3.44 0.51 8.71
N PHE A 125 2.49 0.76 7.81
CA PHE A 125 1.51 1.84 8.01
C PHE A 125 0.45 1.46 9.04
N ARG A 126 -0.09 0.24 9.04
CA ARG A 126 -1.11 -0.24 9.99
C ARG A 126 -0.51 -0.88 11.24
N GLY A 127 0.77 -1.26 11.18
CA GLY A 127 1.56 -1.64 12.34
C GLY A 127 2.23 -0.45 13.01
N ALA A 128 3.43 -0.08 12.54
CA ALA A 128 4.31 0.87 13.23
C ALA A 128 3.79 2.31 13.25
N VAL A 129 3.35 2.85 12.10
CA VAL A 129 2.85 4.24 12.01
C VAL A 129 1.58 4.38 12.85
N TYR A 130 0.62 3.45 12.68
CA TYR A 130 -0.63 3.44 13.43
C TYR A 130 -0.39 3.42 14.94
N ALA A 131 0.54 2.60 15.42
CA ALA A 131 0.84 2.45 16.84
C ALA A 131 1.47 3.69 17.50
N VAL A 132 2.12 4.58 16.75
CA VAL A 132 2.73 5.82 17.27
C VAL A 132 1.91 7.08 16.99
N ALA A 133 0.80 6.95 16.28
CA ALA A 133 0.00 8.07 15.75
C ALA A 133 -0.81 8.84 16.81
N GLY A 134 -0.98 8.32 18.03
CA GLY A 134 -1.70 8.99 19.11
C GLY A 134 -3.22 8.98 18.92
N ARG A 135 -3.89 10.16 19.03
CA ARG A 135 -5.37 10.26 19.13
C ARG A 135 -6.14 9.90 17.85
N HIS A 136 -5.53 10.10 16.68
CA HIS A 136 -6.18 9.91 15.37
C HIS A 136 -5.39 8.94 14.47
N PRO A 137 -5.24 7.66 14.88
CA PRO A 137 -4.32 6.75 14.21
C PRO A 137 -4.72 6.41 12.77
N VAL A 138 -6.03 6.34 12.46
CA VAL A 138 -6.50 6.12 11.08
C VAL A 138 -6.07 7.26 10.19
N LEU A 139 -6.36 8.51 10.59
CA LEU A 139 -6.04 9.70 9.80
C LEU A 139 -4.53 9.89 9.64
N ALA A 140 -3.75 9.73 10.71
CA ALA A 140 -2.30 9.88 10.67
C ALA A 140 -1.64 8.80 9.79
N SER A 141 -2.05 7.53 9.94
CA SER A 141 -1.54 6.43 9.12
C SER A 141 -1.90 6.61 7.65
N THR A 142 -3.12 7.03 7.32
CA THR A 142 -3.55 7.32 5.95
C THR A 142 -2.77 8.52 5.38
N GLY A 143 -2.60 9.59 6.16
CA GLY A 143 -1.85 10.77 5.72
C GLY A 143 -0.39 10.45 5.41
N VAL A 144 0.30 9.71 6.30
CA VAL A 144 1.68 9.28 6.03
C VAL A 144 1.73 8.37 4.81
N TYR A 145 0.79 7.44 4.64
CA TYR A 145 0.73 6.57 3.46
C TYR A 145 0.54 7.38 2.16
N ALA A 146 -0.38 8.34 2.15
CA ALA A 146 -0.60 9.19 0.99
C ALA A 146 0.63 10.07 0.66
N CYS A 147 1.27 10.66 1.68
CA CYS A 147 2.49 11.44 1.51
C CYS A 147 3.65 10.61 0.94
N THR A 148 3.84 9.37 1.43
CA THR A 148 4.87 8.47 0.89
C THR A 148 4.55 8.06 -0.55
N THR A 149 3.28 7.79 -0.86
CA THR A 149 2.82 7.42 -2.20
C THR A 149 2.98 8.58 -3.20
N ALA A 150 2.92 9.83 -2.74
CA ALA A 150 3.16 11.00 -3.60
C ALA A 150 4.55 11.01 -4.24
N ALA A 151 5.55 10.31 -3.67
CA ALA A 151 6.87 10.15 -4.27
C ALA A 151 6.83 9.39 -5.62
N THR A 152 5.78 8.61 -5.89
CA THR A 152 5.55 7.95 -7.19
C THR A 152 5.20 8.95 -8.30
N ARG A 153 4.85 10.20 -7.96
CA ARG A 153 4.38 11.26 -8.86
C ARG A 153 3.15 10.85 -9.69
N ASN A 154 2.38 9.90 -9.20
CA ASN A 154 1.19 9.42 -9.89
C ASN A 154 -0.08 9.74 -9.08
N PRO A 155 -0.96 10.63 -9.57
CA PRO A 155 -2.15 11.06 -8.83
C PRO A 155 -3.18 9.94 -8.63
N ALA A 156 -3.22 8.94 -9.51
CA ALA A 156 -4.13 7.80 -9.33
C ALA A 156 -3.69 6.93 -8.14
N LEU A 157 -2.38 6.72 -7.96
CA LEU A 157 -1.85 6.01 -6.79
C LEU A 157 -2.07 6.81 -5.49
N VAL A 158 -1.88 8.14 -5.53
CA VAL A 158 -2.14 8.98 -4.35
C VAL A 158 -3.61 8.92 -3.96
N LEU A 159 -4.53 9.05 -4.91
CA LEU A 159 -5.97 8.90 -4.64
C LEU A 159 -6.29 7.52 -4.08
N ALA A 160 -5.76 6.46 -4.70
CA ALA A 160 -5.94 5.10 -4.21
C ALA A 160 -5.40 4.94 -2.78
N SER A 161 -4.24 5.52 -2.46
CA SER A 161 -3.66 5.44 -1.11
C SER A 161 -4.49 6.17 -0.04
N VAL A 162 -5.19 7.24 -0.38
CA VAL A 162 -6.12 7.91 0.53
C VAL A 162 -7.36 7.02 0.79
N LEU A 163 -7.97 6.50 -0.26
CA LEU A 163 -9.18 5.65 -0.14
C LEU A 163 -8.85 4.34 0.57
N MET A 164 -7.86 3.61 0.08
CA MET A 164 -7.45 2.32 0.65
C MET A 164 -6.82 2.52 2.03
N GLY A 165 -6.05 3.59 2.21
CA GLY A 165 -5.48 3.96 3.50
C GLY A 165 -6.51 4.13 4.59
N THR A 166 -7.61 4.80 4.27
CA THR A 166 -8.74 4.96 5.18
C THR A 166 -9.43 3.62 5.47
N LEU A 167 -9.73 2.84 4.43
CA LEU A 167 -10.35 1.52 4.57
C LEU A 167 -9.51 0.61 5.47
N PHE A 168 -8.22 0.47 5.17
CA PHE A 168 -7.29 -0.37 5.93
C PHE A 168 -7.10 0.12 7.38
N GLY A 169 -7.04 1.45 7.57
CA GLY A 169 -6.98 2.05 8.92
C GLY A 169 -8.24 1.77 9.75
N LEU A 170 -9.43 1.80 9.12
CA LEU A 170 -10.69 1.43 9.77
C LEU A 170 -10.75 -0.06 10.11
N GLN A 171 -10.29 -0.95 9.21
CA GLN A 171 -10.17 -2.37 9.49
C GLN A 171 -9.20 -2.62 10.65
N ARG A 172 -8.03 -1.97 10.67
CA ARG A 172 -7.06 -2.06 11.77
C ARG A 172 -7.71 -1.66 13.10
N ARG A 173 -8.50 -0.59 13.11
CA ARG A 173 -9.24 -0.13 14.30
C ARG A 173 -10.27 -1.14 14.76
N ALA A 174 -11.00 -1.75 13.82
CA ALA A 174 -12.07 -2.69 14.13
C ALA A 174 -11.55 -4.06 14.62
N THR A 175 -10.46 -4.55 14.04
CA THR A 175 -9.94 -5.91 14.30
C THR A 175 -8.78 -5.97 15.29
N GLY A 176 -8.15 -4.83 15.59
CA GLY A 176 -7.01 -4.77 16.49
C GLY A 176 -5.67 -5.24 15.90
N GLY A 177 -5.66 -5.78 14.66
CA GLY A 177 -4.47 -6.36 14.01
C GLY A 177 -4.27 -5.94 12.57
N VAL A 178 -3.13 -6.30 11.97
CA VAL A 178 -2.77 -6.01 10.57
C VAL A 178 -3.27 -7.09 9.61
N GLN A 179 -3.75 -8.23 10.10
CA GLN A 179 -4.17 -9.37 9.28
C GLN A 179 -5.32 -9.01 8.33
N ALA A 180 -6.38 -8.40 8.86
CA ALA A 180 -7.55 -8.06 8.06
C ALA A 180 -7.24 -7.03 6.96
N PRO A 181 -6.61 -5.86 7.23
CA PRO A 181 -6.21 -4.95 6.17
C PRO A 181 -5.24 -5.59 5.18
N MET A 182 -4.31 -6.44 5.62
CA MET A 182 -3.39 -7.15 4.74
C MET A 182 -4.14 -8.07 3.77
N LEU A 183 -5.05 -8.91 4.24
CA LEU A 183 -5.84 -9.80 3.38
C LEU A 183 -6.68 -9.02 2.36
N THR A 184 -7.29 -7.91 2.78
CA THR A 184 -8.05 -7.03 1.89
C THR A 184 -7.14 -6.42 0.83
N HIS A 185 -5.98 -5.90 1.22
CA HIS A 185 -5.00 -5.28 0.33
C HIS A 185 -4.47 -6.29 -0.70
N LEU A 186 -4.03 -7.47 -0.26
CA LEU A 186 -3.48 -8.49 -1.15
C LEU A 186 -4.52 -9.01 -2.14
N THR A 187 -5.78 -9.21 -1.70
CA THR A 187 -6.88 -9.61 -2.59
C THR A 187 -7.16 -8.55 -3.63
N TRP A 188 -7.32 -7.29 -3.20
CA TRP A 188 -7.56 -6.15 -4.08
C TRP A 188 -6.43 -5.99 -5.10
N SER A 189 -5.17 -6.00 -4.65
CA SER A 189 -3.98 -5.87 -5.52
C SER A 189 -3.87 -6.99 -6.54
N THR A 190 -4.15 -8.22 -6.14
CA THR A 190 -4.16 -9.39 -7.06
C THR A 190 -5.14 -9.17 -8.20
N LEU A 191 -6.37 -8.80 -7.87
CA LEU A 191 -7.42 -8.54 -8.87
C LEU A 191 -7.10 -7.33 -9.74
N MET A 192 -6.55 -6.26 -9.15
CA MET A 192 -6.12 -5.06 -9.90
C MET A 192 -5.03 -5.41 -10.93
N VAL A 193 -4.00 -6.15 -10.55
CA VAL A 193 -2.92 -6.55 -11.47
C VAL A 193 -3.43 -7.43 -12.60
N GLN A 194 -4.38 -8.34 -12.31
CA GLN A 194 -4.87 -9.30 -13.30
C GLN A 194 -5.91 -8.73 -14.27
N TYR A 195 -6.78 -7.86 -13.80
CA TYR A 195 -7.97 -7.45 -14.57
C TYR A 195 -7.95 -6.01 -15.04
N LEU A 196 -7.41 -5.06 -14.25
CA LEU A 196 -7.45 -3.65 -14.61
C LEU A 196 -6.70 -3.32 -15.92
N PRO A 197 -5.53 -3.93 -16.24
CA PRO A 197 -4.83 -3.64 -17.50
C PRO A 197 -5.68 -3.91 -18.73
N ARG A 198 -6.52 -4.94 -18.71
CA ARG A 198 -7.41 -5.30 -19.84
C ARG A 198 -8.43 -4.21 -20.18
N LEU A 199 -8.78 -3.37 -19.21
CA LEU A 199 -9.73 -2.29 -19.38
C LEU A 199 -9.14 -1.08 -20.12
N PHE A 200 -7.81 -0.93 -20.12
CA PHE A 200 -7.09 0.22 -20.66
C PHE A 200 -6.28 -0.08 -21.94
N ARG A 201 -6.35 -1.32 -22.42
CA ARG A 201 -5.83 -1.76 -23.72
C ARG A 201 -6.64 -1.22 -24.89
#